data_14d4649e52c8700d51b7d9596d1acbad
#
_entry.id   14d4649e52c8700d51b7d9596d1acbad
#
_cell.length_a   1.000
_cell.length_b   1.000
_cell.length_c   1.000
_cell.angle_alpha   90.00
_cell.angle_beta   90.00
_cell.angle_gamma   90.00
#
_symmetry.space_group_name_H-M   'P 1'
#
loop_
_entity.id
_entity.type
_entity.pdbx_description
1 polymer ?
#
loop_
_entity_poly.entity_id
_entity_poly.type
_entity_poly.pdbx_seq_one_letter_code
_entity_poly.pdbx_strand_id
1 'polypeptide(L)'
;METESSLVNIGPSEFIDSFTLMDARLETGIKMRFAIGGNGPALMLVHGHPHTHIIWRKVAPLLAQKYTVVLPDLRGYGDTDKPESTPDHRPYSKKEMAKDLISLMKLLNRPTFAFVGHDRGARVGHRLALDYPESVTKAVFVDIAPTATMYALTNKEFATKYFWWFFLIQPEPFPEKLIGFDPDYFLHHHIDGQIKIKGCVEDKAFNEYLRCYKDPRTIHAICEDYRAAATIDLDDDKEDADKKIQCPLYLLWGARGTVGKLYDVVGTWKEKAVTVSGEALDCGHSPEEECPSGFLEKVLAFLD
;
A
#
# COMPACT_ATOMS: atom_id res chain seq x y z
N MET A 1 -27.86 11.18 -7.55
CA MET A 1 -28.29 9.90 -6.93
C MET A 1 -27.21 9.53 -5.96
N GLU A 2 -27.48 9.58 -4.66
CA GLU A 2 -26.57 9.04 -3.66
C GLU A 2 -26.43 7.54 -3.92
N THR A 3 -25.21 7.08 -4.17
CA THR A 3 -24.92 5.65 -4.32
C THR A 3 -25.04 5.02 -2.94
N GLU A 4 -26.07 4.23 -2.72
CA GLU A 4 -26.27 3.50 -1.46
C GLU A 4 -25.06 2.57 -1.21
N SER A 5 -24.39 2.76 -0.07
CA SER A 5 -23.24 1.94 0.31
C SER A 5 -23.67 0.52 0.59
N SER A 6 -23.00 -0.48 0.03
CA SER A 6 -23.38 -1.88 0.11
C SER A 6 -22.19 -2.81 0.18
N LEU A 7 -22.40 -3.98 0.80
CA LEU A 7 -21.44 -5.08 0.88
C LEU A 7 -21.96 -6.29 0.09
N VAL A 8 -21.10 -6.89 -0.71
CA VAL A 8 -21.40 -8.11 -1.47
C VAL A 8 -20.37 -9.17 -1.11
N ASN A 9 -20.84 -10.31 -0.63
CA ASN A 9 -20.00 -11.48 -0.39
C ASN A 9 -19.71 -12.19 -1.72
N ILE A 10 -18.43 -12.33 -2.06
CA ILE A 10 -17.97 -12.99 -3.29
C ILE A 10 -17.71 -14.49 -3.03
N GLY A 11 -17.30 -14.85 -1.82
CA GLY A 11 -16.98 -16.22 -1.44
C GLY A 11 -15.68 -16.33 -0.65
N PRO A 12 -15.21 -17.54 -0.39
CA PRO A 12 -13.93 -17.76 0.28
C PRO A 12 -12.78 -17.27 -0.59
N SER A 13 -11.74 -16.73 0.05
CA SER A 13 -10.50 -16.36 -0.66
C SER A 13 -9.77 -17.62 -1.13
N GLU A 14 -9.30 -17.62 -2.37
CA GLU A 14 -8.50 -18.72 -2.94
C GLU A 14 -7.02 -18.62 -2.54
N PHE A 15 -6.59 -17.50 -1.96
CA PHE A 15 -5.21 -17.19 -1.62
C PHE A 15 -4.95 -17.11 -0.12
N ILE A 16 -5.97 -16.82 0.68
CA ILE A 16 -5.82 -16.56 2.11
C ILE A 16 -6.81 -17.42 2.89
N ASP A 17 -6.29 -18.42 3.57
CA ASP A 17 -7.10 -19.37 4.33
C ASP A 17 -7.97 -18.67 5.38
N SER A 18 -9.23 -19.09 5.49
CA SER A 18 -10.21 -18.57 6.46
C SER A 18 -10.60 -17.10 6.24
N PHE A 19 -10.33 -16.54 5.05
CA PHE A 19 -10.78 -15.21 4.65
C PHE A 19 -11.92 -15.26 3.65
N THR A 20 -12.83 -14.31 3.77
CA THR A 20 -13.91 -14.08 2.82
C THR A 20 -13.54 -12.91 1.91
N LEU A 21 -13.71 -13.12 0.61
CA LEU A 21 -13.55 -12.07 -0.40
C LEU A 21 -14.86 -11.30 -0.55
N MET A 22 -14.78 -9.98 -0.53
CA MET A 22 -15.94 -9.08 -0.52
C MET A 22 -15.76 -7.96 -1.56
N ASP A 23 -16.89 -7.44 -2.04
CA ASP A 23 -16.95 -6.13 -2.72
C ASP A 23 -17.71 -5.14 -1.85
N ALA A 24 -17.20 -3.92 -1.72
CA ALA A 24 -17.87 -2.80 -1.06
C ALA A 24 -18.15 -1.69 -2.07
N ARG A 25 -19.39 -1.19 -2.13
CA ARG A 25 -19.68 0.09 -2.77
C ARG A 25 -19.52 1.18 -1.71
N LEU A 26 -18.52 2.04 -1.88
CA LEU A 26 -18.14 3.06 -0.92
C LEU A 26 -18.91 4.38 -1.14
N GLU A 27 -18.98 5.22 -0.10
CA GLU A 27 -19.51 6.58 -0.20
C GLU A 27 -18.76 7.43 -1.23
N THR A 28 -17.47 7.13 -1.47
CA THR A 28 -16.65 7.78 -2.50
C THR A 28 -17.04 7.39 -3.94
N GLY A 29 -18.00 6.48 -4.10
CA GLY A 29 -18.44 5.94 -5.39
C GLY A 29 -17.58 4.79 -5.92
N ILE A 30 -16.48 4.44 -5.25
CA ILE A 30 -15.60 3.32 -5.63
C ILE A 30 -16.22 1.98 -5.23
N LYS A 31 -16.18 1.02 -6.14
CA LYS A 31 -16.36 -0.39 -5.80
C LYS A 31 -14.99 -0.95 -5.41
N MET A 32 -14.84 -1.28 -4.13
CA MET A 32 -13.57 -1.77 -3.58
C MET A 32 -13.63 -3.28 -3.32
N ARG A 33 -12.66 -4.02 -3.85
CA ARG A 33 -12.40 -5.42 -3.51
C ARG A 33 -11.58 -5.47 -2.23
N PHE A 34 -11.95 -6.39 -1.31
CA PHE A 34 -11.16 -6.65 -0.11
C PHE A 34 -11.37 -8.08 0.39
N ALA A 35 -10.40 -8.58 1.16
CA ALA A 35 -10.57 -9.81 1.92
C ALA A 35 -10.71 -9.48 3.42
N ILE A 36 -11.52 -10.24 4.14
CA ILE A 36 -11.74 -10.08 5.57
C ILE A 36 -11.74 -11.43 6.30
N GLY A 37 -11.09 -11.48 7.47
CA GLY A 37 -11.02 -12.69 8.29
C GLY A 37 -10.72 -12.38 9.75
N GLY A 38 -10.92 -13.41 10.60
CA GLY A 38 -10.66 -13.30 12.04
C GLY A 38 -11.75 -12.56 12.82
N ASN A 39 -11.52 -12.45 14.13
CA ASN A 39 -12.43 -11.77 15.07
C ASN A 39 -11.60 -11.10 16.16
N GLY A 40 -11.89 -9.83 16.48
CA GLY A 40 -11.17 -9.03 17.47
C GLY A 40 -11.11 -7.55 17.09
N PRO A 41 -10.18 -6.79 17.68
CA PRO A 41 -9.93 -5.42 17.29
C PRO A 41 -9.62 -5.32 15.78
N ALA A 42 -10.00 -4.21 15.15
CA ALA A 42 -9.80 -4.05 13.70
C ALA A 42 -8.33 -3.77 13.37
N LEU A 43 -7.82 -4.47 12.36
CA LEU A 43 -6.50 -4.30 11.79
C LEU A 43 -6.62 -4.25 10.26
N MET A 44 -6.20 -3.14 9.65
CA MET A 44 -6.18 -2.98 8.20
C MET A 44 -4.76 -3.15 7.67
N LEU A 45 -4.57 -3.99 6.65
CA LEU A 45 -3.29 -4.14 5.95
C LEU A 45 -3.46 -3.73 4.49
N VAL A 46 -2.64 -2.77 4.05
CA VAL A 46 -2.74 -2.15 2.72
C VAL A 46 -1.46 -2.37 1.92
N HIS A 47 -1.62 -3.01 0.76
CA HIS A 47 -0.54 -3.33 -0.17
C HIS A 47 -0.01 -2.10 -0.92
N GLY A 48 1.10 -2.28 -1.64
CA GLY A 48 1.63 -1.29 -2.59
C GLY A 48 1.71 -1.79 -4.03
N HIS A 49 2.48 -1.11 -4.84
CA HIS A 49 2.76 -1.47 -6.22
C HIS A 49 3.83 -2.58 -6.29
N PRO A 50 3.68 -3.60 -7.11
CA PRO A 50 2.60 -3.87 -8.08
C PRO A 50 1.57 -4.89 -7.56
N HIS A 51 1.46 -5.02 -6.26
CA HIS A 51 0.75 -6.08 -5.58
C HIS A 51 -0.76 -5.81 -5.44
N THR A 52 -1.46 -6.77 -4.83
CA THR A 52 -2.84 -6.73 -4.39
C THR A 52 -2.93 -7.20 -2.94
N HIS A 53 -4.13 -7.29 -2.37
CA HIS A 53 -4.34 -7.79 -1.01
C HIS A 53 -3.68 -9.14 -0.72
N ILE A 54 -3.40 -9.96 -1.75
CA ILE A 54 -2.81 -11.30 -1.54
C ILE A 54 -1.33 -11.27 -1.13
N ILE A 55 -0.67 -10.11 -1.17
CA ILE A 55 0.69 -9.97 -0.62
C ILE A 55 0.73 -10.38 0.87
N TRP A 56 -0.38 -10.19 1.57
CA TRP A 56 -0.53 -10.49 2.99
C TRP A 56 -0.83 -11.97 3.28
N ARG A 57 -0.96 -12.87 2.27
CA ARG A 57 -1.41 -14.26 2.40
C ARG A 57 -0.63 -15.09 3.42
N LYS A 58 0.68 -14.81 3.59
CA LYS A 58 1.53 -15.54 4.52
C LYS A 58 1.39 -15.09 5.97
N VAL A 59 0.92 -13.88 6.19
CA VAL A 59 0.87 -13.26 7.52
C VAL A 59 -0.57 -13.05 8.03
N ALA A 60 -1.51 -12.80 7.14
CA ALA A 60 -2.89 -12.49 7.50
C ALA A 60 -3.59 -13.60 8.30
N PRO A 61 -3.46 -14.90 8.00
CA PRO A 61 -4.11 -15.96 8.79
C PRO A 61 -3.64 -16.00 10.25
N LEU A 62 -2.39 -15.64 10.52
CA LEU A 62 -1.85 -15.60 11.88
C LEU A 62 -2.30 -14.34 12.63
N LEU A 63 -2.37 -13.20 11.95
CA LEU A 63 -2.93 -11.97 12.51
C LEU A 63 -4.43 -12.13 12.83
N ALA A 64 -5.17 -12.86 12.00
CA ALA A 64 -6.58 -13.14 12.16
C ALA A 64 -6.92 -13.98 13.40
N GLN A 65 -5.94 -14.59 14.05
CA GLN A 65 -6.14 -15.27 15.34
C GLN A 65 -6.40 -14.28 16.48
N LYS A 66 -5.98 -13.02 16.35
CA LYS A 66 -6.15 -11.97 17.37
C LYS A 66 -7.01 -10.79 16.89
N TYR A 67 -7.08 -10.54 15.59
CA TYR A 67 -7.67 -9.34 15.00
C TYR A 67 -8.78 -9.68 14.00
N THR A 68 -9.70 -8.74 13.80
CA THR A 68 -10.47 -8.69 12.55
C THR A 68 -9.58 -8.01 11.52
N VAL A 69 -9.06 -8.78 10.58
CA VAL A 69 -8.10 -8.33 9.56
C VAL A 69 -8.84 -7.96 8.28
N VAL A 70 -8.61 -6.74 7.77
CA VAL A 70 -9.21 -6.20 6.54
C VAL A 70 -8.09 -5.89 5.55
N LEU A 71 -8.17 -6.46 4.35
CA LEU A 71 -7.15 -6.43 3.31
C LEU A 71 -7.74 -5.84 2.02
N PRO A 72 -7.83 -4.51 1.87
CA PRO A 72 -8.36 -3.91 0.65
C PRO A 72 -7.34 -3.94 -0.50
N ASP A 73 -7.85 -4.05 -1.74
CA ASP A 73 -7.13 -3.59 -2.93
C ASP A 73 -7.35 -2.08 -3.07
N LEU A 74 -6.28 -1.31 -3.17
CA LEU A 74 -6.36 0.14 -3.39
C LEU A 74 -7.09 0.45 -4.71
N ARG A 75 -7.74 1.63 -4.80
CA ARG A 75 -8.27 2.09 -6.09
C ARG A 75 -7.16 2.05 -7.14
N GLY A 76 -7.49 1.57 -8.33
CA GLY A 76 -6.52 1.39 -9.39
C GLY A 76 -5.82 0.05 -9.40
N TYR A 77 -5.91 -0.73 -8.33
CA TYR A 77 -5.24 -2.02 -8.16
C TYR A 77 -6.23 -3.18 -8.04
N GLY A 78 -5.74 -4.40 -8.28
CA GLY A 78 -6.53 -5.62 -8.14
C GLY A 78 -7.86 -5.55 -8.90
N ASP A 79 -8.93 -5.98 -8.24
CA ASP A 79 -10.30 -5.93 -8.78
C ASP A 79 -11.11 -4.71 -8.25
N THR A 80 -10.45 -3.76 -7.59
CA THR A 80 -11.03 -2.45 -7.23
C THR A 80 -11.19 -1.57 -8.46
N ASP A 81 -12.18 -0.69 -8.45
CA ASP A 81 -12.44 0.27 -9.52
C ASP A 81 -11.21 1.10 -9.89
N LYS A 82 -11.14 1.44 -11.16
CA LYS A 82 -10.10 2.24 -11.79
C LYS A 82 -10.76 3.47 -12.43
N PRO A 83 -11.07 4.51 -11.60
CA PRO A 83 -11.77 5.69 -12.10
C PRO A 83 -10.92 6.42 -13.14
N GLU A 84 -11.59 7.17 -14.02
CA GLU A 84 -10.92 8.12 -14.90
C GLU A 84 -10.15 9.15 -14.07
N SER A 85 -9.01 9.58 -14.58
CA SER A 85 -8.19 10.60 -13.95
C SER A 85 -8.57 12.01 -14.41
N THR A 86 -8.00 13.00 -13.75
CA THR A 86 -8.11 14.41 -14.09
C THR A 86 -6.71 14.99 -14.35
N PRO A 87 -6.59 16.13 -15.04
CA PRO A 87 -5.26 16.71 -15.34
C PRO A 87 -4.39 17.00 -14.11
N ASP A 88 -4.99 17.13 -12.92
CA ASP A 88 -4.28 17.30 -11.65
C ASP A 88 -4.02 15.96 -10.91
N HIS A 89 -4.36 14.82 -11.51
CA HIS A 89 -4.20 13.47 -10.98
C HIS A 89 -4.92 13.22 -9.64
N ARG A 90 -5.78 14.12 -9.20
CA ARG A 90 -6.50 14.08 -7.90
C ARG A 90 -7.20 12.76 -7.61
N PRO A 91 -7.89 12.10 -8.57
CA PRO A 91 -8.55 10.82 -8.29
C PRO A 91 -7.62 9.73 -7.74
N TYR A 92 -6.31 9.83 -7.97
CA TYR A 92 -5.30 8.88 -7.51
C TYR A 92 -4.39 9.43 -6.41
N SER A 93 -4.74 10.60 -5.83
CA SER A 93 -4.02 11.14 -4.68
C SER A 93 -4.18 10.26 -3.44
N LYS A 94 -3.19 10.30 -2.56
CA LYS A 94 -3.22 9.56 -1.29
C LYS A 94 -4.36 10.04 -0.39
N LYS A 95 -4.78 11.29 -0.55
CA LYS A 95 -5.94 11.87 0.13
C LYS A 95 -7.24 11.19 -0.28
N GLU A 96 -7.44 10.97 -1.58
CA GLU A 96 -8.63 10.26 -2.08
C GLU A 96 -8.59 8.76 -1.73
N MET A 97 -7.42 8.12 -1.82
CA MET A 97 -7.27 6.73 -1.39
C MET A 97 -7.53 6.57 0.12
N ALA A 98 -7.09 7.51 0.96
CA ALA A 98 -7.39 7.49 2.39
C ALA A 98 -8.90 7.60 2.69
N LYS A 99 -9.63 8.43 1.93
CA LYS A 99 -11.10 8.51 2.03
C LYS A 99 -11.78 7.18 1.74
N ASP A 100 -11.29 6.44 0.73
CA ASP A 100 -11.82 5.10 0.44
C ASP A 100 -11.66 4.16 1.64
N LEU A 101 -10.46 4.13 2.24
CA LEU A 101 -10.18 3.26 3.38
C LEU A 101 -11.05 3.61 4.60
N ILE A 102 -11.25 4.89 4.88
CA ILE A 102 -12.17 5.34 5.94
C ILE A 102 -13.61 4.97 5.62
N SER A 103 -14.06 5.14 4.36
CA SER A 103 -15.40 4.75 3.93
C SER A 103 -15.61 3.24 4.11
N LEU A 104 -14.62 2.42 3.74
CA LEU A 104 -14.68 0.98 3.96
C LEU A 104 -14.82 0.63 5.45
N MET A 105 -13.99 1.21 6.31
CA MET A 105 -14.00 0.89 7.75
C MET A 105 -15.28 1.37 8.44
N LYS A 106 -15.84 2.51 8.03
CA LYS A 106 -17.17 2.96 8.47
C LYS A 106 -18.27 1.98 8.06
N LEU A 107 -18.25 1.53 6.81
CA LEU A 107 -19.22 0.56 6.28
C LEU A 107 -19.16 -0.79 7.04
N LEU A 108 -17.97 -1.17 7.50
CA LEU A 108 -17.75 -2.36 8.33
C LEU A 108 -18.08 -2.15 9.82
N ASN A 109 -18.56 -0.96 10.22
CA ASN A 109 -18.76 -0.56 11.62
C ASN A 109 -17.49 -0.69 12.49
N ARG A 110 -16.34 -0.32 11.92
CA ARG A 110 -15.01 -0.37 12.54
C ARG A 110 -14.31 1.00 12.42
N PRO A 111 -14.84 2.08 13.02
CA PRO A 111 -14.34 3.45 12.80
C PRO A 111 -12.92 3.69 13.34
N THR A 112 -12.45 2.81 14.25
CA THR A 112 -11.09 2.86 14.79
C THR A 112 -10.37 1.55 14.56
N PHE A 113 -9.11 1.60 14.13
CA PHE A 113 -8.34 0.43 13.74
C PHE A 113 -6.83 0.67 13.84
N ALA A 114 -6.06 -0.41 13.98
CA ALA A 114 -4.63 -0.40 13.73
C ALA A 114 -4.37 -0.54 12.23
N PHE A 115 -3.29 0.05 11.76
CA PHE A 115 -2.95 0.12 10.33
C PHE A 115 -1.56 -0.45 10.06
N VAL A 116 -1.44 -1.25 9.00
CA VAL A 116 -0.17 -1.69 8.43
C VAL A 116 -0.19 -1.38 6.94
N GLY A 117 0.80 -0.64 6.45
CA GLY A 117 0.91 -0.34 5.01
C GLY A 117 2.27 -0.72 4.48
N HIS A 118 2.31 -1.30 3.27
CA HIS A 118 3.52 -1.56 2.53
C HIS A 118 3.60 -0.67 1.30
N ASP A 119 4.78 -0.10 1.00
CA ASP A 119 5.06 0.72 -0.18
C ASP A 119 3.99 1.81 -0.42
N ARG A 120 3.23 1.77 -1.55
CA ARG A 120 2.17 2.74 -1.85
C ARG A 120 1.10 2.77 -0.76
N GLY A 121 0.77 1.60 -0.18
CA GLY A 121 -0.18 1.50 0.93
C GLY A 121 0.30 2.23 2.19
N ALA A 122 1.59 2.21 2.49
CA ALA A 122 2.14 2.98 3.61
C ALA A 122 2.10 4.50 3.34
N ARG A 123 2.21 4.93 2.08
CA ARG A 123 2.03 6.34 1.70
C ARG A 123 0.59 6.80 1.87
N VAL A 124 -0.38 5.94 1.53
CA VAL A 124 -1.79 6.17 1.87
C VAL A 124 -1.96 6.23 3.39
N GLY A 125 -1.30 5.33 4.14
CA GLY A 125 -1.28 5.32 5.61
C GLY A 125 -0.75 6.61 6.22
N HIS A 126 0.28 7.22 5.63
CA HIS A 126 0.78 8.53 6.04
C HIS A 126 -0.33 9.58 5.94
N ARG A 127 -0.98 9.70 4.79
CA ARG A 127 -2.07 10.66 4.59
C ARG A 127 -3.27 10.35 5.47
N LEU A 128 -3.63 9.07 5.58
CA LEU A 128 -4.71 8.59 6.44
C LEU A 128 -4.51 9.00 7.91
N ALA A 129 -3.31 8.79 8.46
CA ALA A 129 -3.00 9.13 9.86
C ALA A 129 -2.94 10.64 10.13
N LEU A 130 -2.67 11.46 9.09
CA LEU A 130 -2.73 12.92 9.19
C LEU A 130 -4.15 13.46 9.11
N ASP A 131 -4.97 12.91 8.20
CA ASP A 131 -6.33 13.43 7.92
C ASP A 131 -7.38 12.86 8.90
N TYR A 132 -7.14 11.66 9.44
CA TYR A 132 -8.07 10.95 10.33
C TYR A 132 -7.37 10.42 11.59
N PRO A 133 -6.75 11.31 12.39
CA PRO A 133 -5.96 10.90 13.57
C PRO A 133 -6.79 10.16 14.63
N GLU A 134 -8.10 10.37 14.67
CA GLU A 134 -9.02 9.68 15.58
C GLU A 134 -9.32 8.22 15.16
N SER A 135 -9.07 7.88 13.90
CA SER A 135 -9.39 6.55 13.37
C SER A 135 -8.22 5.57 13.48
N VAL A 136 -6.98 6.06 13.38
CA VAL A 136 -5.78 5.22 13.39
C VAL A 136 -5.18 5.15 14.78
N THR A 137 -5.26 3.98 15.43
CA THR A 137 -4.79 3.80 16.82
C THR A 137 -3.29 3.53 16.92
N LYS A 138 -2.73 2.78 15.99
CA LYS A 138 -1.31 2.47 15.81
C LYS A 138 -1.03 2.31 14.31
N ALA A 139 0.14 2.69 13.83
CA ALA A 139 0.53 2.55 12.43
C ALA A 139 1.87 1.82 12.27
N VAL A 140 1.94 0.91 11.30
CA VAL A 140 3.18 0.27 10.84
C VAL A 140 3.39 0.61 9.39
N PHE A 141 4.52 1.22 9.03
CA PHE A 141 4.90 1.48 7.65
C PHE A 141 6.07 0.60 7.23
N VAL A 142 5.90 -0.08 6.11
CA VAL A 142 6.84 -1.10 5.63
C VAL A 142 7.57 -0.60 4.39
N ASP A 143 8.89 -0.57 4.51
CA ASP A 143 9.91 -0.28 3.49
C ASP A 143 9.69 1.01 2.70
N ILE A 144 9.41 2.12 3.40
CA ILE A 144 9.30 3.47 2.82
C ILE A 144 10.01 4.56 3.65
N ALA A 145 10.40 5.63 2.98
CA ALA A 145 10.64 6.95 3.55
C ALA A 145 9.55 7.93 3.05
N PRO A 146 9.33 9.10 3.68
CA PRO A 146 8.32 10.06 3.22
C PRO A 146 8.50 10.45 1.75
N THR A 147 7.41 10.54 0.98
CA THR A 147 7.44 10.79 -0.47
C THR A 147 8.21 12.07 -0.82
N ALA A 148 7.91 13.17 -0.12
CA ALA A 148 8.60 14.43 -0.33
C ALA A 148 10.11 14.35 -0.06
N THR A 149 10.51 13.61 1.00
CA THR A 149 11.93 13.37 1.32
C THR A 149 12.64 12.59 0.22
N MET A 150 11.98 11.55 -0.32
CA MET A 150 12.58 10.73 -1.40
C MET A 150 12.78 11.54 -2.68
N TYR A 151 11.81 12.36 -3.07
CA TYR A 151 11.97 13.25 -4.24
C TYR A 151 13.03 14.34 -3.99
N ALA A 152 13.04 14.97 -2.82
CA ALA A 152 14.00 16.03 -2.48
C ALA A 152 15.47 15.55 -2.44
N LEU A 153 15.69 14.29 -2.02
CA LEU A 153 17.01 13.68 -1.92
C LEU A 153 17.38 12.81 -3.13
N THR A 154 16.69 12.99 -4.26
CA THR A 154 16.95 12.25 -5.50
C THR A 154 18.41 12.42 -5.95
N ASN A 155 19.04 11.29 -6.21
CA ASN A 155 20.40 11.23 -6.74
C ASN A 155 20.53 10.09 -7.76
N LYS A 156 21.72 9.89 -8.35
CA LYS A 156 21.95 8.85 -9.35
C LYS A 156 21.61 7.45 -8.81
N GLU A 157 21.95 7.13 -7.56
CA GLU A 157 21.70 5.82 -6.98
C GLU A 157 20.20 5.57 -6.83
N PHE A 158 19.46 6.54 -6.28
CA PHE A 158 17.99 6.46 -6.19
C PHE A 158 17.35 6.32 -7.57
N ALA A 159 17.71 7.20 -8.51
CA ALA A 159 17.15 7.17 -9.87
C ALA A 159 17.45 5.86 -10.61
N THR A 160 18.58 5.20 -10.31
CA THR A 160 18.92 3.89 -10.89
C THR A 160 18.14 2.76 -10.24
N LYS A 161 17.99 2.77 -8.90
CA LYS A 161 17.35 1.70 -8.13
C LYS A 161 15.82 1.77 -8.21
N TYR A 162 15.28 2.97 -8.25
CA TYR A 162 13.85 3.29 -8.31
C TYR A 162 13.49 3.99 -9.62
N PHE A 163 14.05 3.53 -10.77
CA PHE A 163 13.87 4.19 -12.07
C PHE A 163 12.39 4.37 -12.43
N TRP A 164 11.51 3.47 -11.99
CA TRP A 164 10.07 3.54 -12.26
C TRP A 164 9.39 4.76 -11.63
N TRP A 165 9.94 5.36 -10.58
CA TRP A 165 9.43 6.62 -10.02
C TRP A 165 9.48 7.76 -11.03
N PHE A 166 10.45 7.74 -11.94
CA PHE A 166 10.63 8.73 -12.99
C PHE A 166 10.07 8.29 -14.33
N PHE A 167 9.94 6.99 -14.55
CA PHE A 167 9.35 6.41 -15.74
C PHE A 167 7.82 6.48 -15.70
N LEU A 168 7.19 6.06 -14.60
CA LEU A 168 5.73 6.01 -14.48
C LEU A 168 5.07 7.39 -14.43
N ILE A 169 5.80 8.45 -14.06
CA ILE A 169 5.30 9.82 -14.08
C ILE A 169 5.37 10.51 -15.45
N GLN A 170 5.97 9.86 -16.43
CA GLN A 170 6.03 10.44 -17.78
C GLN A 170 4.62 10.63 -18.36
N PRO A 171 4.44 11.62 -19.30
CA PRO A 171 3.14 11.89 -19.89
C PRO A 171 2.52 10.66 -20.56
N GLU A 172 1.20 10.50 -20.37
CA GLU A 172 0.42 9.53 -21.12
C GLU A 172 0.56 9.77 -22.65
N PRO A 173 0.66 8.73 -23.47
CA PRO A 173 0.54 7.30 -23.16
C PRO A 173 1.90 6.59 -23.10
N PHE A 174 3.00 7.28 -22.77
CA PHE A 174 4.35 6.74 -22.94
C PHE A 174 4.64 5.53 -22.06
N PRO A 175 4.53 5.59 -20.71
CA PRO A 175 4.76 4.42 -19.86
C PRO A 175 3.71 3.33 -20.08
N GLU A 176 2.45 3.70 -20.27
CA GLU A 176 1.35 2.76 -20.47
C GLU A 176 1.58 1.87 -21.72
N LYS A 177 2.03 2.46 -22.83
CA LYS A 177 2.33 1.71 -24.05
C LYS A 177 3.52 0.78 -23.89
N LEU A 178 4.58 1.25 -23.24
CA LEU A 178 5.79 0.44 -23.05
C LEU A 178 5.54 -0.75 -22.12
N ILE A 179 4.82 -0.56 -21.03
CA ILE A 179 4.43 -1.64 -20.11
C ILE A 179 3.45 -2.58 -20.81
N GLY A 180 2.43 -2.03 -21.48
CA GLY A 180 1.39 -2.81 -22.15
C GLY A 180 1.90 -3.66 -23.31
N PHE A 181 3.10 -3.36 -23.84
CA PHE A 181 3.72 -4.19 -24.87
C PHE A 181 4.17 -5.55 -24.32
N ASP A 182 4.72 -5.58 -23.09
CA ASP A 182 5.09 -6.82 -22.40
C ASP A 182 4.95 -6.65 -20.87
N PRO A 183 3.72 -6.70 -20.35
CA PRO A 183 3.47 -6.51 -18.93
C PRO A 183 4.06 -7.63 -18.07
N ASP A 184 4.24 -8.84 -18.61
CA ASP A 184 4.85 -9.97 -17.94
C ASP A 184 6.32 -9.69 -17.66
N TYR A 185 7.09 -9.33 -18.69
CA TYR A 185 8.49 -8.96 -18.53
C TYR A 185 8.70 -7.80 -17.57
N PHE A 186 7.87 -6.75 -17.69
CA PHE A 186 7.96 -5.59 -16.82
C PHE A 186 7.71 -5.96 -15.34
N LEU A 187 6.67 -6.75 -15.10
CA LEU A 187 6.29 -7.16 -13.75
C LEU A 187 7.37 -8.06 -13.10
N HIS A 188 7.88 -9.06 -13.85
CA HIS A 188 9.01 -9.89 -13.41
C HIS A 188 10.21 -9.03 -13.06
N HIS A 189 10.62 -8.15 -13.97
CA HIS A 189 11.77 -7.27 -13.72
C HIS A 189 11.57 -6.39 -12.47
N HIS A 190 10.36 -5.91 -12.27
CA HIS A 190 10.03 -5.05 -11.12
C HIS A 190 10.10 -5.82 -9.80
N ILE A 191 9.43 -6.97 -9.70
CA ILE A 191 9.39 -7.77 -8.47
C ILE A 191 10.77 -8.34 -8.17
N ASP A 192 11.40 -9.02 -9.14
CA ASP A 192 12.71 -9.68 -8.96
C ASP A 192 13.82 -8.70 -8.59
N GLY A 193 13.72 -7.46 -9.08
CA GLY A 193 14.68 -6.40 -8.75
C GLY A 193 14.65 -5.99 -7.28
N GLN A 194 13.50 -6.11 -6.64
CA GLN A 194 13.27 -5.63 -5.27
C GLN A 194 13.40 -6.72 -4.20
N ILE A 195 12.97 -7.96 -4.48
CA ILE A 195 13.12 -9.09 -3.54
C ILE A 195 14.57 -9.55 -3.44
N LYS A 196 14.96 -10.05 -2.26
CA LYS A 196 16.32 -10.57 -1.97
C LYS A 196 16.32 -12.01 -1.50
N ILE A 197 15.15 -12.58 -1.22
CA ILE A 197 14.93 -13.99 -0.87
C ILE A 197 14.26 -14.66 -2.06
N LYS A 198 15.02 -15.44 -2.82
CA LYS A 198 14.50 -16.13 -4.01
C LYS A 198 13.39 -17.12 -3.66
N GLY A 199 12.35 -17.18 -4.50
CA GLY A 199 11.24 -18.12 -4.34
C GLY A 199 10.23 -17.73 -3.24
N CYS A 200 10.35 -16.54 -2.67
CA CYS A 200 9.38 -16.05 -1.69
C CYS A 200 8.01 -15.73 -2.31
N VAL A 201 7.97 -15.34 -3.57
CA VAL A 201 6.72 -15.16 -4.33
C VAL A 201 6.47 -16.43 -5.13
N GLU A 202 5.43 -17.19 -4.76
CA GLU A 202 5.03 -18.41 -5.44
C GLU A 202 4.39 -18.08 -6.81
N ASP A 203 4.53 -18.99 -7.79
CA ASP A 203 3.97 -18.82 -9.13
C ASP A 203 2.47 -18.49 -9.12
N LYS A 204 1.70 -19.10 -8.21
CA LYS A 204 0.26 -18.82 -8.06
C LYS A 204 0.01 -17.36 -7.71
N ALA A 205 0.78 -16.80 -6.79
CA ALA A 205 0.66 -15.40 -6.37
C ALA A 205 1.14 -14.45 -7.48
N PHE A 206 2.29 -14.76 -8.11
CA PHE A 206 2.79 -13.97 -9.24
C PHE A 206 1.78 -13.92 -10.39
N ASN A 207 1.18 -15.05 -10.75
CA ASN A 207 0.18 -15.13 -11.82
C ASN A 207 -1.07 -14.29 -11.49
N GLU A 208 -1.46 -14.17 -10.24
CA GLU A 208 -2.57 -13.30 -9.83
C GLU A 208 -2.18 -11.81 -9.94
N TYR A 209 -0.99 -11.43 -9.52
CA TYR A 209 -0.48 -10.06 -9.76
C TYR A 209 -0.44 -9.76 -11.26
N LEU A 210 0.04 -10.70 -12.08
CA LEU A 210 0.12 -10.55 -13.52
C LEU A 210 -1.27 -10.46 -14.17
N ARG A 211 -2.25 -11.24 -13.68
CA ARG A 211 -3.64 -11.15 -14.16
C ARG A 211 -4.18 -9.73 -14.03
N CYS A 212 -3.98 -9.13 -12.85
CA CYS A 212 -4.39 -7.76 -12.59
C CYS A 212 -3.58 -6.75 -13.43
N TYR A 213 -2.28 -6.98 -13.55
CA TYR A 213 -1.36 -6.08 -14.25
C TYR A 213 -1.56 -6.08 -15.77
N LYS A 214 -2.14 -7.14 -16.36
CA LYS A 214 -2.49 -7.21 -17.78
C LYS A 214 -3.70 -6.35 -18.18
N ASP A 215 -4.49 -5.86 -17.22
CA ASP A 215 -5.56 -4.91 -17.51
C ASP A 215 -4.95 -3.53 -17.83
N PRO A 216 -5.13 -2.98 -19.05
CA PRO A 216 -4.58 -1.67 -19.40
C PRO A 216 -5.02 -0.54 -18.47
N ARG A 217 -6.23 -0.68 -17.87
CA ARG A 217 -6.74 0.29 -16.90
C ARG A 217 -5.94 0.25 -15.60
N THR A 218 -5.45 -0.94 -15.19
CA THR A 218 -4.54 -1.09 -14.04
C THR A 218 -3.21 -0.41 -14.32
N ILE A 219 -2.63 -0.61 -15.50
CA ILE A 219 -1.37 0.04 -15.88
C ILE A 219 -1.53 1.56 -15.85
N HIS A 220 -2.62 2.09 -16.44
CA HIS A 220 -2.91 3.53 -16.42
C HIS A 220 -3.10 4.04 -14.98
N ALA A 221 -3.89 3.35 -14.17
CA ALA A 221 -4.15 3.73 -12.78
C ALA A 221 -2.86 3.76 -11.93
N ILE A 222 -1.94 2.82 -12.16
CA ILE A 222 -0.62 2.82 -11.53
C ILE A 222 0.18 4.06 -11.94
N CYS A 223 0.22 4.38 -13.24
CA CYS A 223 0.88 5.60 -13.70
C CYS A 223 0.27 6.85 -13.05
N GLU A 224 -1.05 6.92 -12.95
CA GLU A 224 -1.76 8.03 -12.31
C GLU A 224 -1.47 8.13 -10.81
N ASP A 225 -1.35 7.00 -10.09
CA ASP A 225 -0.92 6.98 -8.69
C ASP A 225 0.50 7.57 -8.52
N TYR A 226 1.42 7.26 -9.43
CA TYR A 226 2.77 7.84 -9.40
C TYR A 226 2.77 9.31 -9.84
N ARG A 227 1.97 9.72 -10.82
CA ARG A 227 1.80 11.12 -11.22
C ARG A 227 1.24 11.96 -10.08
N ALA A 228 0.21 11.47 -9.40
CA ALA A 228 -0.33 12.10 -8.20
C ALA A 228 0.74 12.26 -7.11
N ALA A 229 1.57 11.24 -6.89
CA ALA A 229 2.65 11.28 -5.90
C ALA A 229 3.75 12.31 -6.23
N ALA A 230 3.97 12.59 -7.52
CA ALA A 230 4.96 13.56 -7.98
C ALA A 230 4.41 14.99 -8.06
N THR A 231 3.12 15.20 -7.86
CA THR A 231 2.42 16.47 -8.02
C THR A 231 1.56 16.78 -6.81
N ILE A 232 0.27 16.45 -6.85
CA ILE A 232 -0.72 16.86 -5.84
C ILE A 232 -0.42 16.34 -4.44
N ASP A 233 0.15 15.13 -4.29
CA ASP A 233 0.53 14.61 -2.98
C ASP A 233 1.68 15.42 -2.35
N LEU A 234 2.59 15.98 -3.18
CA LEU A 234 3.64 16.88 -2.70
C LEU A 234 3.08 18.24 -2.28
N ASP A 235 2.07 18.74 -2.99
CA ASP A 235 1.37 19.97 -2.62
C ASP A 235 0.62 19.78 -1.30
N ASP A 236 -0.12 18.66 -1.14
CA ASP A 236 -0.78 18.29 0.11
C ASP A 236 0.22 18.14 1.27
N ASP A 237 1.38 17.50 1.05
CA ASP A 237 2.45 17.37 2.05
C ASP A 237 3.05 18.72 2.46
N LYS A 238 3.12 19.67 1.53
CA LYS A 238 3.62 21.01 1.78
C LYS A 238 2.60 21.85 2.56
N GLU A 239 1.32 21.76 2.22
CA GLU A 239 0.25 22.43 2.95
C GLU A 239 0.18 21.97 4.41
N ASP A 240 0.45 20.69 4.64
CA ASP A 240 0.40 20.04 5.94
C ASP A 240 1.79 19.84 6.59
N ALA A 241 2.79 20.65 6.20
CA ALA A 241 4.19 20.48 6.62
C ALA A 241 4.36 20.46 8.16
N ASP A 242 3.55 21.22 8.89
CA ASP A 242 3.58 21.30 10.35
C ASP A 242 2.77 20.22 11.08
N LYS A 243 1.97 19.45 10.33
CA LYS A 243 1.18 18.36 10.91
C LYS A 243 2.04 17.12 11.13
N LYS A 244 1.76 16.42 12.24
CA LYS A 244 2.43 15.17 12.58
C LYS A 244 1.41 14.07 12.86
N ILE A 245 1.77 12.85 12.47
CA ILE A 245 1.05 11.63 12.86
C ILE A 245 1.04 11.56 14.38
N GLN A 246 -0.15 11.44 14.98
CA GLN A 246 -0.35 11.45 16.43
C GLN A 246 -0.26 10.05 17.04
N CYS A 247 -0.72 9.01 16.34
CA CYS A 247 -0.62 7.64 16.81
C CYS A 247 0.85 7.15 16.82
N PRO A 248 1.20 6.17 17.67
CA PRO A 248 2.51 5.52 17.58
C PRO A 248 2.76 4.95 16.19
N LEU A 249 3.95 5.25 15.63
CA LEU A 249 4.40 4.79 14.33
C LEU A 249 5.59 3.84 14.48
N TYR A 250 5.45 2.65 13.92
CA TYR A 250 6.52 1.67 13.83
C TYR A 250 6.95 1.46 12.38
N LEU A 251 8.24 1.42 12.14
CA LEU A 251 8.84 1.30 10.82
C LEU A 251 9.54 -0.04 10.69
N LEU A 252 9.21 -0.79 9.64
CA LEU A 252 9.93 -2.00 9.26
C LEU A 252 10.51 -1.82 7.86
N TRP A 253 11.76 -2.22 7.65
CA TRP A 253 12.35 -2.16 6.31
C TRP A 253 13.32 -3.31 6.06
N GLY A 254 13.56 -3.61 4.78
CA GLY A 254 14.52 -4.62 4.39
C GLY A 254 15.96 -4.11 4.51
N ALA A 255 16.78 -4.75 5.33
CA ALA A 255 18.20 -4.43 5.47
C ALA A 255 18.99 -4.60 4.17
N ARG A 256 18.52 -5.51 3.30
CA ARG A 256 19.09 -5.75 1.96
C ARG A 256 18.43 -4.90 0.88
N GLY A 257 17.34 -4.20 1.24
CA GLY A 257 16.57 -3.32 0.36
C GLY A 257 17.27 -2.00 0.04
N THR A 258 16.58 -1.14 -0.68
CA THR A 258 17.13 0.16 -1.11
C THR A 258 16.84 1.25 -0.10
N VAL A 259 15.68 1.22 0.57
CA VAL A 259 15.23 2.28 1.50
C VAL A 259 16.23 2.45 2.64
N GLY A 260 16.56 1.36 3.36
CA GLY A 260 17.50 1.42 4.49
C GLY A 260 18.95 1.73 4.10
N LYS A 261 19.31 1.61 2.81
CA LYS A 261 20.63 2.00 2.31
C LYS A 261 20.74 3.47 1.98
N LEU A 262 19.66 4.07 1.52
CA LEU A 262 19.64 5.47 1.04
C LEU A 262 19.22 6.46 2.12
N TYR A 263 18.47 6.02 3.12
CA TYR A 263 17.85 6.91 4.10
C TYR A 263 18.09 6.42 5.54
N ASP A 264 18.25 7.37 6.45
CA ASP A 264 17.97 7.14 7.87
C ASP A 264 16.45 7.04 8.04
N VAL A 265 15.93 5.81 7.92
CA VAL A 265 14.48 5.55 7.87
C VAL A 265 13.78 6.15 9.08
N VAL A 266 14.27 5.87 10.30
CA VAL A 266 13.67 6.40 11.52
C VAL A 266 13.80 7.92 11.60
N GLY A 267 14.96 8.46 11.24
CA GLY A 267 15.22 9.90 11.24
C GLY A 267 14.26 10.68 10.34
N THR A 268 13.99 10.17 9.12
CA THR A 268 13.06 10.83 8.18
C THR A 268 11.63 10.91 8.71
N TRP A 269 11.19 9.91 9.48
CA TRP A 269 9.82 9.87 10.03
C TRP A 269 9.67 10.62 11.36
N LYS A 270 10.76 10.87 12.13
CA LYS A 270 10.72 11.72 13.33
C LYS A 270 10.27 13.15 13.03
N GLU A 271 10.48 13.61 11.82
CA GLU A 271 9.96 14.91 11.37
C GLU A 271 8.45 14.88 11.12
N LYS A 272 7.87 13.70 10.82
CA LYS A 272 6.49 13.50 10.38
C LYS A 272 5.56 12.88 11.43
N ALA A 273 6.10 12.37 12.54
CA ALA A 273 5.31 11.73 13.58
C ALA A 273 5.83 12.08 14.99
N VAL A 274 4.93 12.03 15.98
CA VAL A 274 5.25 12.36 17.39
C VAL A 274 6.06 11.23 18.04
N THR A 275 5.64 9.99 17.82
CA THR A 275 6.30 8.81 18.40
C THR A 275 6.68 7.85 17.27
N VAL A 276 7.98 7.62 17.09
CA VAL A 276 8.52 6.78 16.03
C VAL A 276 9.53 5.80 16.58
N SER A 277 9.39 4.55 16.22
CA SER A 277 10.39 3.50 16.41
C SER A 277 10.46 2.62 15.17
N GLY A 278 11.46 1.78 15.06
CA GLY A 278 11.57 0.89 13.90
C GLY A 278 12.88 0.13 13.88
N GLU A 279 12.91 -0.90 13.05
CA GLU A 279 14.09 -1.75 12.84
C GLU A 279 14.09 -2.40 11.45
N ALA A 280 15.26 -2.84 11.03
CA ALA A 280 15.46 -3.56 9.78
C ALA A 280 15.24 -5.07 9.96
N LEU A 281 14.70 -5.72 8.91
CA LEU A 281 14.63 -7.17 8.78
C LEU A 281 15.61 -7.65 7.71
N ASP A 282 16.18 -8.85 7.87
CA ASP A 282 17.18 -9.40 6.92
C ASP A 282 16.54 -9.91 5.62
N CYS A 283 15.93 -8.99 4.86
CA CYS A 283 15.21 -9.24 3.61
C CYS A 283 15.33 -8.04 2.66
N GLY A 284 14.60 -8.09 1.54
CA GLY A 284 14.45 -7.00 0.58
C GLY A 284 13.25 -6.12 0.87
N HIS A 285 12.56 -5.70 -0.20
CA HIS A 285 11.48 -4.71 -0.16
C HIS A 285 10.18 -5.21 0.46
N SER A 286 9.92 -6.52 0.42
CA SER A 286 8.63 -7.10 0.84
C SER A 286 8.81 -8.05 2.04
N PRO A 287 9.02 -7.52 3.27
CA PRO A 287 9.25 -8.34 4.47
C PRO A 287 8.15 -9.36 4.75
N GLU A 288 6.90 -9.05 4.46
CA GLU A 288 5.72 -9.93 4.60
C GLU A 288 5.77 -11.14 3.68
N GLU A 289 6.46 -11.04 2.55
CA GLU A 289 6.70 -12.13 1.60
C GLU A 289 8.00 -12.87 1.88
N GLU A 290 9.06 -12.11 2.16
CA GLU A 290 10.43 -12.58 2.22
C GLU A 290 10.83 -13.18 3.59
N CYS A 291 10.31 -12.60 4.67
CA CYS A 291 10.59 -13.05 6.04
C CYS A 291 9.34 -12.96 6.94
N PRO A 292 8.24 -13.67 6.59
CA PRO A 292 6.95 -13.52 7.24
C PRO A 292 6.97 -13.75 8.76
N SER A 293 7.80 -14.69 9.24
CA SER A 293 7.92 -14.95 10.68
C SER A 293 8.53 -13.78 11.45
N GLY A 294 9.61 -13.18 10.91
CA GLY A 294 10.22 -12.00 11.51
C GLY A 294 9.30 -10.78 11.44
N PHE A 295 8.61 -10.60 10.31
CA PHE A 295 7.60 -9.57 10.16
C PHE A 295 6.48 -9.69 11.22
N LEU A 296 5.90 -10.89 11.38
CA LEU A 296 4.84 -11.16 12.36
C LEU A 296 5.29 -10.91 13.79
N GLU A 297 6.50 -11.38 14.17
CA GLU A 297 7.05 -11.15 15.51
C GLU A 297 7.06 -9.66 15.85
N LYS A 298 7.58 -8.83 14.95
CA LYS A 298 7.72 -7.40 15.17
C LYS A 298 6.40 -6.65 15.15
N VAL A 299 5.53 -6.97 14.19
CA VAL A 299 4.21 -6.35 14.08
C VAL A 299 3.34 -6.69 15.30
N LEU A 300 3.29 -7.97 15.72
CA LEU A 300 2.52 -8.37 16.90
C LEU A 300 3.05 -7.73 18.17
N ALA A 301 4.38 -7.71 18.38
CA ALA A 301 4.99 -7.07 19.55
C ALA A 301 4.67 -5.56 19.65
N PHE A 302 4.53 -4.90 18.50
CA PHE A 302 4.15 -3.49 18.49
C PHE A 302 2.64 -3.27 18.67
N LEU A 303 1.81 -4.15 18.11
CA LEU A 303 0.35 -4.01 18.17
C LEU A 303 -0.23 -4.40 19.56
N ASP A 304 0.36 -5.37 20.24
CA ASP A 304 0.02 -5.76 21.61
C ASP A 304 0.38 -4.62 22.60
#